data_a0b5984aee72d23b0687e7e6cad59640
#
_entry.id   a0b5984aee72d23b0687e7e6cad59640
#
_cell.length_a   1.000
_cell.length_b   1.000
_cell.length_c   1.000
_cell.angle_alpha   90.00
_cell.angle_beta   90.00
_cell.angle_gamma   90.00
#
_symmetry.space_group_name_H-M   'P 1'
#
loop_
_entity.id
_entity.type
_entity.pdbx_description
1 polymer ?
#
loop_
_entity_poly.entity_id
_entity_poly.type
_entity_poly.pdbx_seq_one_letter_code
_entity_poly.pdbx_strand_id
1 'polypeptide(L)'
;LGDVYKRQVDKRIIVLDEPLFYKDYLPFTDAIYVVYPSSRGGYAAQGVTIDSNTNKLKKDFPLEWVNNLPSYLRFCHTSRFLIASDTFEGIMHAVREALK
;
A
#
# COMPACT_ATOMS: atom_id res chain seq x y z
N LEU A 1 -7.91 -16.92 4.21
CA LEU A 1 -6.94 -15.88 3.83
C LEU A 1 -6.23 -16.20 2.52
N GLY A 2 -5.97 -17.48 2.24
CA GLY A 2 -5.27 -17.87 1.02
C GLY A 2 -5.93 -17.40 -0.27
N ASP A 3 -7.25 -17.38 -0.30
CA ASP A 3 -8.00 -16.96 -1.49
C ASP A 3 -7.93 -15.45 -1.71
N VAL A 4 -7.58 -14.68 -0.71
CA VAL A 4 -7.49 -13.23 -0.79
C VAL A 4 -6.11 -12.79 -1.29
N TYR A 5 -5.09 -13.58 -1.00
CA TYR A 5 -3.71 -13.28 -1.38
C TYR A 5 -3.37 -13.97 -2.68
N LYS A 6 -3.78 -13.41 -3.80
CA LYS A 6 -3.52 -14.04 -5.09
C LYS A 6 -2.12 -13.79 -5.62
N ARG A 7 -1.47 -12.75 -5.15
CA ARG A 7 -0.10 -12.44 -5.57
C ARG A 7 0.69 -11.92 -4.39
N GLN A 8 1.78 -12.58 -4.11
CA GLN A 8 2.75 -12.11 -3.14
C GLN A 8 4.09 -12.00 -3.85
N VAL A 9 4.37 -10.84 -4.42
CA VAL A 9 5.59 -10.56 -5.17
C VAL A 9 6.78 -10.44 -4.23
N ASP A 10 6.51 -9.89 -3.04
CA ASP A 10 7.50 -9.68 -1.99
C ASP A 10 6.73 -9.86 -0.69
N LYS A 11 7.32 -10.56 0.30
CA LYS A 11 6.61 -10.76 1.57
C LYS A 11 6.32 -9.46 2.32
N ARG A 12 6.96 -8.35 1.93
CA ARG A 12 6.68 -7.02 2.47
C ARG A 12 5.49 -6.35 1.78
N ILE A 13 5.01 -6.90 0.67
CA ILE A 13 3.91 -6.35 -0.12
C ILE A 13 2.85 -7.43 -0.27
N ILE A 14 1.63 -7.11 0.17
CA ILE A 14 0.47 -7.98 -0.01
C ILE A 14 -0.43 -7.35 -1.07
N VAL A 15 -0.82 -8.15 -2.06
CA VAL A 15 -1.75 -7.71 -3.11
C VAL A 15 -3.08 -8.40 -2.89
N LEU A 16 -4.13 -7.61 -2.71
CA LEU A 16 -5.50 -8.10 -2.52
C LEU A 16 -6.31 -7.87 -3.78
N ASP A 17 -7.25 -8.77 -4.07
CA ASP A 17 -8.19 -8.60 -5.18
C ASP A 17 -9.33 -7.66 -4.83
N GLU A 18 -9.58 -7.47 -3.55
CA GLU A 18 -10.66 -6.65 -3.04
C GLU A 18 -10.14 -5.77 -1.92
N PRO A 19 -10.76 -4.61 -1.66
CA PRO A 19 -10.31 -3.71 -0.59
C PRO A 19 -10.73 -4.22 0.79
N LEU A 20 -10.35 -5.44 1.13
CA LEU A 20 -10.61 -6.04 2.43
C LEU A 20 -9.36 -5.89 3.30
N PHE A 21 -9.53 -5.25 4.45
CA PHE A 21 -8.42 -4.98 5.35
C PHE A 21 -8.54 -5.82 6.60
N TYR A 22 -7.54 -6.61 6.87
CA TYR A 22 -7.44 -7.44 8.06
C TYR A 22 -6.56 -6.73 9.08
N LYS A 23 -7.07 -5.64 9.65
CA LYS A 23 -6.31 -4.77 10.56
C LYS A 23 -5.70 -5.51 11.74
N ASP A 24 -6.43 -6.49 12.26
CA ASP A 24 -5.96 -7.25 13.41
C ASP A 24 -4.91 -8.29 13.06
N TYR A 25 -4.81 -8.62 11.79
CA TYR A 25 -3.92 -9.66 11.30
C TYR A 25 -2.66 -9.11 10.63
N LEU A 26 -2.82 -8.08 9.80
CA LEU A 26 -1.73 -7.55 8.97
C LEU A 26 -0.48 -7.13 9.76
N PRO A 27 -0.60 -6.52 10.96
CA PRO A 27 0.60 -6.12 11.71
C PRO A 27 1.51 -7.28 12.11
N PHE A 28 0.97 -8.49 12.18
CA PHE A 28 1.73 -9.68 12.55
C PHE A 28 2.38 -10.38 11.37
N THR A 29 2.17 -9.85 10.16
CA THR A 29 2.80 -10.37 8.96
C THR A 29 4.06 -9.57 8.65
N ASP A 30 4.82 -10.01 7.66
CA ASP A 30 5.98 -9.26 7.17
C ASP A 30 5.58 -8.10 6.27
N ALA A 31 4.28 -7.95 5.99
CA ALA A 31 3.78 -6.93 5.08
C ALA A 31 4.03 -5.52 5.62
N ILE A 32 4.53 -4.64 4.77
CA ILE A 32 4.72 -3.23 5.05
C ILE A 32 3.67 -2.41 4.31
N TYR A 33 3.31 -2.84 3.11
CA TYR A 33 2.28 -2.21 2.29
C TYR A 33 1.28 -3.22 1.77
N VAL A 34 0.04 -2.76 1.58
CA VAL A 34 -1.05 -3.55 0.99
C VAL A 34 -1.51 -2.85 -0.28
N VAL A 35 -1.56 -3.59 -1.39
CA VAL A 35 -2.02 -3.09 -2.68
C VAL A 35 -3.38 -3.68 -2.99
N TYR A 36 -4.32 -2.86 -3.45
CA TYR A 36 -5.68 -3.32 -3.73
C TYR A 36 -6.30 -2.46 -4.83
N PRO A 37 -7.35 -2.98 -5.54
CA PRO A 37 -8.04 -2.16 -6.52
C PRO A 37 -8.82 -1.03 -5.84
N SER A 38 -8.70 0.17 -6.39
CA SER A 38 -9.38 1.34 -5.86
C SER A 38 -10.83 1.37 -6.35
N SER A 39 -11.76 1.78 -5.48
CA SER A 39 -13.15 1.96 -5.85
C SER A 39 -13.36 3.06 -6.89
N ARG A 40 -12.37 3.95 -7.02
CA ARG A 40 -12.39 5.05 -7.99
C ARG A 40 -11.68 4.70 -9.30
N GLY A 41 -11.38 3.43 -9.51
CA GLY A 41 -10.60 2.97 -10.66
C GLY A 41 -9.11 2.95 -10.33
N GLY A 42 -8.36 2.14 -11.08
CA GLY A 42 -6.94 1.97 -10.82
C GLY A 42 -6.66 1.20 -9.53
N TYR A 43 -5.55 1.48 -8.92
CA TYR A 43 -5.07 0.75 -7.75
C TYR A 43 -4.59 1.71 -6.67
N ALA A 44 -4.67 1.25 -5.43
CA ALA A 44 -4.19 1.99 -4.28
C ALA A 44 -3.23 1.12 -3.47
N ALA A 45 -2.38 1.76 -2.69
CA ALA A 45 -1.52 1.08 -1.73
C ALA A 45 -1.61 1.81 -0.40
N GLN A 46 -1.65 1.06 0.67
CA GLN A 46 -1.79 1.60 2.01
C GLN A 46 -0.72 1.00 2.91
N GLY A 47 -0.16 1.82 3.81
CA GLY A 47 0.82 1.36 4.78
C GLY A 47 0.16 0.48 5.83
N VAL A 48 0.89 -0.55 6.25
CA VAL A 48 0.45 -1.44 7.35
C VAL A 48 0.90 -0.82 8.66
N THR A 49 0.01 -0.78 9.64
CA THR A 49 0.34 -0.26 10.97
C THR A 49 1.19 -1.24 11.76
N ILE A 50 1.89 -0.75 12.79
CA ILE A 50 2.73 -1.61 13.62
C ILE A 50 1.90 -2.54 14.51
N ASP A 51 0.68 -2.13 14.86
CA ASP A 51 -0.28 -3.00 15.55
C ASP A 51 -1.70 -2.46 15.31
N SER A 52 -2.71 -3.22 15.77
CA SER A 52 -4.11 -2.87 15.52
C SER A 52 -4.62 -1.70 16.36
N ASN A 53 -3.87 -1.27 17.37
CA ASN A 53 -4.29 -0.22 18.30
C ASN A 53 -3.72 1.15 17.97
N THR A 54 -2.94 1.27 16.90
CA THR A 54 -2.27 2.51 16.54
C THR A 54 -2.45 2.82 15.06
N ASN A 55 -2.32 4.09 14.72
CA ASN A 55 -2.24 4.53 13.33
C ASN A 55 -0.80 4.68 12.84
N LYS A 56 0.17 4.34 13.69
CA LYS A 56 1.57 4.44 13.32
C LYS A 56 1.95 3.35 12.33
N LEU A 57 2.49 3.75 11.20
CA LEU A 57 2.84 2.84 10.11
C LEU A 57 4.20 2.18 10.35
N LYS A 58 4.37 0.97 9.82
CA LYS A 58 5.67 0.31 9.79
C LYS A 58 6.67 1.13 8.99
N LYS A 59 6.20 1.73 7.90
CA LYS A 59 7.00 2.62 7.07
C LYS A 59 6.08 3.60 6.33
N ASP A 60 6.37 4.89 6.44
CA ASP A 60 5.64 5.92 5.72
C ASP A 60 6.08 5.95 4.25
N PHE A 61 5.20 6.43 3.37
CA PHE A 61 5.60 6.73 2.00
C PHE A 61 6.50 7.98 2.01
N PRO A 62 7.35 8.16 0.96
CA PRO A 62 8.28 9.29 0.93
C PRO A 62 7.59 10.64 1.05
N LEU A 63 8.14 11.50 1.90
CA LEU A 63 7.61 12.84 2.11
C LEU A 63 7.62 13.67 0.82
N GLU A 64 8.62 13.47 -0.01
CA GLU A 64 8.73 14.21 -1.27
C GLU A 64 7.54 13.98 -2.20
N TRP A 65 6.86 12.83 -2.08
CA TRP A 65 5.69 12.53 -2.92
C TRP A 65 4.49 13.40 -2.58
N VAL A 66 4.42 13.93 -1.39
CA VAL A 66 3.35 14.86 -1.00
C VAL A 66 3.49 16.17 -1.76
N ASN A 67 4.71 16.64 -1.93
CA ASN A 67 4.99 17.91 -2.58
C ASN A 67 5.26 17.78 -4.08
N ASN A 68 5.72 16.61 -4.51
CA ASN A 68 6.21 16.38 -5.87
C ASN A 68 5.85 14.98 -6.31
N LEU A 69 4.59 14.82 -6.73
CA LEU A 69 4.04 13.52 -7.06
C LEU A 69 4.71 12.93 -8.31
N PRO A 70 5.24 11.69 -8.21
CA PRO A 70 5.81 11.03 -9.38
C PRO A 70 4.76 10.81 -10.48
N SER A 71 5.23 10.71 -11.73
CA SER A 71 4.33 10.55 -12.87
C SER A 71 3.54 9.24 -12.84
N TYR A 72 4.04 8.22 -12.15
CA TYR A 72 3.35 6.93 -12.04
C TYR A 72 2.32 6.88 -10.91
N LEU A 73 2.18 7.98 -10.15
CA LEU A 73 1.15 8.10 -9.11
C LEU A 73 0.18 9.21 -9.49
N ARG A 74 -1.07 9.06 -9.06
CA ARG A 74 -2.09 10.11 -9.22
C ARG A 74 -2.43 10.78 -7.89
N PHE A 75 -2.02 10.19 -6.75
CA PHE A 75 -2.37 10.71 -5.44
C PHE A 75 -1.40 10.20 -4.38
N CYS A 76 -1.07 11.08 -3.44
CA CYS A 76 -0.35 10.72 -2.21
C CYS A 76 -0.95 11.53 -1.07
N HIS A 77 -1.51 10.84 -0.07
CA HIS A 77 -2.12 11.50 1.08
C HIS A 77 -1.06 12.25 1.88
N THR A 78 -1.44 13.41 2.43
CA THR A 78 -0.51 14.24 3.20
C THR A 78 0.06 13.53 4.43
N SER A 79 -0.69 12.59 5.01
CA SER A 79 -0.22 11.77 6.13
C SER A 79 0.67 10.61 5.69
N ARG A 80 0.88 10.44 4.39
CA ARG A 80 1.80 9.46 3.81
C ARG A 80 1.44 8.00 4.11
N PHE A 81 0.15 7.71 4.33
CA PHE A 81 -0.28 6.34 4.57
C PHE A 81 -0.95 5.70 3.35
N LEU A 82 -1.30 6.50 2.34
CA LEU A 82 -2.07 6.05 1.19
C LEU A 82 -1.57 6.71 -0.09
N ILE A 83 -1.36 5.89 -1.12
CA ILE A 83 -1.05 6.37 -2.46
C ILE A 83 -1.98 5.68 -3.44
N ALA A 84 -2.13 6.25 -4.63
CA ALA A 84 -2.95 5.68 -5.69
C ALA A 84 -2.30 5.89 -7.05
N SER A 85 -2.58 4.95 -7.95
CA SER A 85 -2.10 4.99 -9.33
C SER A 85 -3.21 4.51 -10.26
N ASP A 86 -3.16 4.93 -11.51
CA ASP A 86 -4.13 4.48 -12.52
C ASP A 86 -3.88 3.06 -12.98
N THR A 87 -2.68 2.52 -12.77
CA THR A 87 -2.31 1.19 -13.24
C THR A 87 -1.72 0.34 -12.12
N PHE A 88 -1.85 -0.98 -12.28
CA PHE A 88 -1.22 -1.93 -11.36
C PHE A 88 0.30 -1.79 -11.40
N GLU A 89 0.86 -1.64 -12.58
CA GLU A 89 2.31 -1.49 -12.74
C GLU A 89 2.82 -0.25 -12.03
N GLY A 90 2.08 0.86 -12.14
CA GLY A 90 2.45 2.10 -11.47
C GLY A 90 2.44 1.99 -9.96
N ILE A 91 1.39 1.37 -9.39
CA ILE A 91 1.31 1.22 -7.94
C ILE A 91 2.40 0.26 -7.42
N MET A 92 2.69 -0.81 -8.15
CA MET A 92 3.73 -1.76 -7.74
C MET A 92 5.10 -1.13 -7.82
N HIS A 93 5.34 -0.31 -8.85
CA HIS A 93 6.60 0.44 -8.95
C HIS A 93 6.76 1.37 -7.75
N ALA A 94 5.68 2.06 -7.39
CA ALA A 94 5.71 3.01 -6.27
C ALA A 94 6.02 2.32 -4.94
N VAL A 95 5.36 1.19 -4.64
CA VAL A 95 5.62 0.51 -3.36
C VAL A 95 7.03 -0.06 -3.30
N ARG A 96 7.56 -0.54 -4.41
CA ARG A 96 8.96 -1.00 -4.46
C ARG A 96 9.94 0.14 -4.22
N GLU A 97 9.67 1.30 -4.81
CA GLU A 97 10.51 2.48 -4.56
C GLU A 97 10.42 2.93 -3.11
N ALA A 98 9.24 2.87 -2.52
CA ALA A 98 9.05 3.25 -1.12
C ALA A 98 9.79 2.31 -0.16
N LEU A 99 10.01 1.06 -0.56
CA LEU A 99 10.70 0.08 0.26
C LEU A 99 12.23 0.24 0.24
N LYS A 100 12.75 0.99 -0.70
CA LYS A 100 14.20 1.27 -0.76
C LYS A 100 14.62 2.27 0.35
#